data_f7c9c9bdd1036fba48a632abbd790f73
#
_entry.id   f7c9c9bdd1036fba48a632abbd790f73
#
_cell.length_a   1.000
_cell.length_b   1.000
_cell.length_c   1.000
_cell.angle_alpha   90.00
_cell.angle_beta   90.00
_cell.angle_gamma   90.00
#
_symmetry.space_group_name_H-M   'P 1'
#
loop_
_entity.id
_entity.type
_entity.pdbx_description
1 polymer ?
#
loop_
_entity_poly.entity_id
_entity_poly.type
_entity_poly.pdbx_seq_one_letter_code
_entity_poly.pdbx_strand_id
1 'polypeptide(L)'
;VLAKAIEVEPDIVWVDKGVYVSPKTLIAIKEKTRSFMLHHCTDDVLNPIHPMKFYLESLDIYDAHYTSNIDNIEELALMTHSYVGYNELGFDHRFFKKIILDENVNKWKSDLFFIGHWEANTEKYIKALVDADLPVIVRGPGWSNSSLPPGIVKSGSFYGLQYLEAINVGKIGLGIVSKWNRNQTAARCFEIPACGTMLLAFRTNVLEELYKEGKEAEFFGDTKELVEKARLYLDNAEDRERIAKAGMERCITNKCSWKDRVGEILSDLSSKGMIKEVTT
;
A
#
# COMPACT_ATOMS: atom_id res chain seq x y z
N VAL A 1 3.99 -26.31 -0.96
CA VAL A 1 4.57 -25.43 -2.00
C VAL A 1 5.36 -26.27 -3.01
N LEU A 2 6.44 -27.01 -2.58
CA LEU A 2 7.31 -27.78 -3.50
C LEU A 2 6.55 -28.76 -4.40
N ALA A 3 5.67 -29.61 -3.84
CA ALA A 3 4.89 -30.57 -4.63
C ALA A 3 4.06 -29.88 -5.73
N LYS A 4 3.47 -28.71 -5.42
CA LYS A 4 2.69 -27.96 -6.42
C LYS A 4 3.57 -27.31 -7.47
N ALA A 5 4.75 -26.84 -7.13
CA ALA A 5 5.70 -26.30 -8.09
C ALA A 5 6.17 -27.38 -9.09
N ILE A 6 6.47 -28.59 -8.59
CA ILE A 6 6.84 -29.74 -9.46
C ILE A 6 5.68 -30.16 -10.38
N GLU A 7 4.44 -30.14 -9.89
CA GLU A 7 3.25 -30.48 -10.69
C GLU A 7 3.00 -29.48 -11.82
N VAL A 8 3.22 -28.18 -11.55
CA VAL A 8 2.87 -27.09 -12.48
C VAL A 8 4.01 -26.78 -13.45
N GLU A 9 5.26 -27.02 -13.04
CA GLU A 9 6.49 -26.65 -13.78
C GLU A 9 6.46 -25.20 -14.29
N PRO A 10 6.30 -24.19 -13.38
CA PRO A 10 6.11 -22.81 -13.80
C PRO A 10 7.40 -22.22 -14.38
N ASP A 11 7.29 -21.31 -15.35
CA ASP A 11 8.44 -20.53 -15.85
C ASP A 11 8.97 -19.57 -14.79
N ILE A 12 8.08 -19.00 -13.96
CA ILE A 12 8.42 -18.07 -12.88
C ILE A 12 7.76 -18.54 -11.57
N VAL A 13 8.55 -18.61 -10.51
CA VAL A 13 8.07 -18.75 -9.12
C VAL A 13 8.16 -17.40 -8.46
N TRP A 14 7.02 -16.75 -8.26
CA TRP A 14 6.89 -15.49 -7.54
C TRP A 14 6.64 -15.74 -6.07
N VAL A 15 7.53 -15.26 -5.21
CA VAL A 15 7.41 -15.34 -3.75
C VAL A 15 7.14 -13.95 -3.20
N ASP A 16 5.92 -13.74 -2.73
CA ASP A 16 5.53 -12.48 -2.11
C ASP A 16 5.84 -12.54 -0.61
N LYS A 17 6.67 -11.60 -0.12
CA LYS A 17 7.20 -11.49 1.25
C LYS A 17 8.03 -12.71 1.72
N GLY A 18 7.62 -13.93 1.52
CA GLY A 18 8.40 -15.16 1.70
C GLY A 18 8.81 -15.57 3.11
N VAL A 19 8.21 -15.01 4.16
CA VAL A 19 8.60 -15.17 5.59
C VAL A 19 8.67 -16.63 6.03
N TYR A 20 7.82 -17.50 5.48
CA TYR A 20 7.69 -18.91 5.87
C TYR A 20 8.26 -19.88 4.84
N VAL A 21 8.90 -19.40 3.78
CA VAL A 21 9.49 -20.27 2.74
C VAL A 21 10.97 -20.43 3.04
N SER A 22 11.36 -21.64 3.47
CA SER A 22 12.73 -21.91 3.85
C SER A 22 13.69 -21.94 2.65
N PRO A 23 14.99 -21.59 2.83
CA PRO A 23 16.01 -21.72 1.78
C PRO A 23 16.03 -23.12 1.14
N LYS A 24 15.93 -24.17 1.95
CA LYS A 24 15.87 -25.55 1.47
C LYS A 24 14.69 -25.80 0.49
N THR A 25 13.54 -25.21 0.76
CA THR A 25 12.36 -25.32 -0.11
C THR A 25 12.60 -24.60 -1.44
N LEU A 26 13.18 -23.40 -1.39
CA LEU A 26 13.48 -22.61 -2.59
C LEU A 26 14.51 -23.30 -3.48
N ILE A 27 15.60 -23.82 -2.89
CA ILE A 27 16.62 -24.61 -3.63
C ILE A 27 15.96 -25.80 -4.31
N ALA A 28 15.16 -26.58 -3.58
CA ALA A 28 14.50 -27.75 -4.13
C ALA A 28 13.53 -27.40 -5.29
N ILE A 29 12.82 -26.28 -5.21
CA ILE A 29 11.98 -25.78 -6.30
C ILE A 29 12.86 -25.44 -7.52
N LYS A 30 13.89 -24.61 -7.34
CA LYS A 30 14.79 -24.17 -8.42
C LYS A 30 15.44 -25.34 -9.14
N GLU A 31 15.93 -26.32 -8.41
CA GLU A 31 16.55 -27.54 -8.96
C GLU A 31 15.57 -28.42 -9.76
N LYS A 32 14.33 -28.55 -9.26
CA LYS A 32 13.33 -29.46 -9.87
C LYS A 32 12.59 -28.86 -11.04
N THR A 33 12.34 -27.55 -11.03
CA THR A 33 11.52 -26.86 -12.04
C THR A 33 12.33 -26.02 -13.00
N ARG A 34 13.55 -25.62 -12.63
CA ARG A 34 14.37 -24.64 -13.36
C ARG A 34 13.67 -23.27 -13.57
N SER A 35 12.68 -22.98 -12.75
CA SER A 35 11.93 -21.72 -12.80
C SER A 35 12.82 -20.53 -12.48
N PHE A 36 12.52 -19.39 -13.08
CA PHE A 36 13.04 -18.11 -12.63
C PHE A 36 12.46 -17.77 -11.24
N MET A 37 13.31 -17.51 -10.26
CA MET A 37 12.90 -17.28 -8.88
C MET A 37 12.83 -15.77 -8.61
N LEU A 38 11.63 -15.26 -8.42
CA LEU A 38 11.35 -13.84 -8.15
C LEU A 38 10.85 -13.64 -6.72
N HIS A 39 11.50 -12.75 -5.99
CA HIS A 39 11.00 -12.24 -4.71
C HIS A 39 10.41 -10.84 -4.85
N HIS A 40 9.26 -10.61 -4.21
CA HIS A 40 8.63 -9.30 -4.12
C HIS A 40 8.25 -9.01 -2.66
N CYS A 41 8.51 -7.80 -2.18
CA CYS A 41 8.09 -7.38 -0.85
C CYS A 41 7.78 -5.90 -0.78
N THR A 42 6.67 -5.57 -0.16
CA THR A 42 6.23 -4.20 0.08
C THR A 42 6.60 -3.65 1.46
N ASP A 43 7.15 -4.50 2.32
CA ASP A 43 7.69 -4.10 3.63
C ASP A 43 9.19 -3.82 3.53
N ASP A 44 9.72 -3.06 4.50
CA ASP A 44 11.16 -2.89 4.69
C ASP A 44 11.77 -4.22 5.18
N VAL A 45 12.37 -4.96 4.24
CA VAL A 45 12.90 -6.31 4.50
C VAL A 45 14.09 -6.34 5.44
N LEU A 46 14.75 -5.20 5.65
CA LEU A 46 15.90 -5.06 6.53
C LEU A 46 15.54 -4.50 7.92
N ASN A 47 14.29 -4.09 8.11
CA ASN A 47 13.83 -3.65 9.42
C ASN A 47 13.69 -4.87 10.36
N PRO A 48 14.38 -4.90 11.52
CA PRO A 48 14.38 -6.02 12.45
C PRO A 48 13.00 -6.40 13.02
N ILE A 49 12.01 -5.50 12.91
CA ILE A 49 10.63 -5.79 13.34
C ILE A 49 9.96 -6.86 12.46
N HIS A 50 10.43 -7.02 11.22
CA HIS A 50 9.91 -8.01 10.29
C HIS A 50 10.68 -9.32 10.41
N PRO A 51 10.01 -10.47 10.51
CA PRO A 51 10.68 -11.77 10.67
C PRO A 51 11.21 -12.31 9.33
N MET A 52 12.15 -11.58 8.69
CA MET A 52 12.64 -11.87 7.33
C MET A 52 13.82 -12.86 7.28
N LYS A 53 14.08 -13.62 8.35
CA LYS A 53 15.23 -14.53 8.45
C LYS A 53 15.40 -15.44 7.22
N PHE A 54 14.36 -16.18 6.84
CA PHE A 54 14.46 -17.11 5.70
C PHE A 54 14.67 -16.40 4.38
N TYR A 55 14.10 -15.21 4.21
CA TYR A 55 14.36 -14.40 3.03
C TYR A 55 15.83 -13.97 2.97
N LEU A 56 16.38 -13.41 4.05
CA LEU A 56 17.75 -12.94 4.10
C LEU A 56 18.77 -14.08 3.92
N GLU A 57 18.46 -15.30 4.40
CA GLU A 57 19.26 -16.51 4.16
C GLU A 57 19.13 -17.03 2.71
N SER A 58 18.20 -16.49 1.91
CA SER A 58 17.88 -16.97 0.55
C SER A 58 18.20 -15.97 -0.55
N LEU A 59 18.85 -14.86 -0.25
CA LEU A 59 19.04 -13.77 -1.21
C LEU A 59 19.59 -14.26 -2.56
N ASP A 60 20.68 -15.03 -2.57
CA ASP A 60 21.32 -15.52 -3.81
C ASP A 60 20.59 -16.74 -4.43
N ILE A 61 19.49 -17.23 -3.83
CA ILE A 61 18.67 -18.27 -4.44
C ILE A 61 17.69 -17.67 -5.45
N TYR A 62 17.20 -16.47 -5.19
CA TYR A 62 16.37 -15.71 -6.12
C TYR A 62 17.22 -15.18 -7.29
N ASP A 63 16.61 -15.04 -8.43
CA ASP A 63 17.22 -14.43 -9.62
C ASP A 63 16.97 -12.93 -9.65
N ALA A 64 15.86 -12.48 -9.04
CA ALA A 64 15.53 -11.07 -8.89
C ALA A 64 14.75 -10.78 -7.61
N HIS A 65 14.91 -9.55 -7.09
CA HIS A 65 14.17 -8.99 -5.97
C HIS A 65 13.50 -7.70 -6.40
N TYR A 66 12.23 -7.52 -6.02
CA TYR A 66 11.54 -6.25 -6.16
C TYR A 66 11.02 -5.77 -4.81
N THR A 67 11.20 -4.49 -4.56
CA THR A 67 10.76 -3.84 -3.31
C THR A 67 10.08 -2.51 -3.61
N SER A 68 9.10 -2.13 -2.79
CA SER A 68 8.52 -0.78 -2.79
C SER A 68 9.27 0.19 -1.84
N ASN A 69 10.35 -0.26 -1.21
CA ASN A 69 11.18 0.57 -0.35
C ASN A 69 12.44 0.97 -1.10
N ILE A 70 12.58 2.27 -1.38
CA ILE A 70 13.71 2.81 -2.15
C ILE A 70 15.05 2.54 -1.45
N ASP A 71 15.10 2.65 -0.12
CA ASP A 71 16.31 2.42 0.65
C ASP A 71 16.78 0.96 0.54
N ASN A 72 15.86 0.01 0.44
CA ASN A 72 16.21 -1.40 0.29
C ASN A 72 16.88 -1.74 -1.04
N ILE A 73 16.80 -0.90 -2.08
CA ILE A 73 17.42 -1.18 -3.37
C ILE A 73 18.95 -1.23 -3.23
N GLU A 74 19.52 -0.16 -2.72
CA GLU A 74 20.98 -0.09 -2.52
C GLU A 74 21.46 -1.08 -1.46
N GLU A 75 20.74 -1.18 -0.35
CA GLU A 75 21.07 -2.09 0.75
C GLU A 75 21.08 -3.55 0.30
N LEU A 76 20.06 -4.01 -0.44
CA LEU A 76 20.01 -5.38 -0.97
C LEU A 76 21.06 -5.60 -2.05
N ALA A 77 21.33 -4.63 -2.93
CA ALA A 77 22.35 -4.74 -3.95
C ALA A 77 23.78 -4.94 -3.38
N LEU A 78 24.00 -4.52 -2.13
CA LEU A 78 25.25 -4.81 -1.41
C LEU A 78 25.28 -6.21 -0.78
N MET A 79 24.13 -6.88 -0.66
CA MET A 79 23.99 -8.16 0.04
C MET A 79 23.82 -9.36 -0.90
N THR A 80 23.50 -9.15 -2.16
CA THR A 80 23.26 -10.22 -3.15
C THR A 80 23.83 -9.88 -4.50
N HIS A 81 24.11 -10.91 -5.32
CA HIS A 81 24.49 -10.78 -6.72
C HIS A 81 23.27 -10.78 -7.67
N SER A 82 22.09 -11.03 -7.13
CA SER A 82 20.83 -11.05 -7.87
C SER A 82 20.38 -9.64 -8.25
N TYR A 83 19.54 -9.52 -9.27
CA TYR A 83 18.99 -8.23 -9.66
C TYR A 83 18.06 -7.67 -8.57
N VAL A 84 18.20 -6.39 -8.28
CA VAL A 84 17.31 -5.68 -7.35
C VAL A 84 16.64 -4.52 -8.08
N GLY A 85 15.30 -4.53 -8.11
CA GLY A 85 14.48 -3.52 -8.76
C GLY A 85 13.47 -2.86 -7.82
N TYR A 86 13.00 -1.68 -8.21
CA TYR A 86 11.90 -0.98 -7.55
C TYR A 86 10.56 -1.33 -8.19
N ASN A 87 9.54 -1.53 -7.37
CA ASN A 87 8.17 -1.63 -7.83
C ASN A 87 7.22 -1.04 -6.78
N GLU A 88 6.51 0.00 -7.14
CA GLU A 88 5.62 0.73 -6.23
C GLU A 88 4.40 -0.11 -5.82
N LEU A 89 3.77 0.27 -4.71
CA LEU A 89 2.48 -0.26 -4.27
C LEU A 89 1.39 -0.02 -5.32
N GLY A 90 0.35 -0.82 -5.25
CA GLY A 90 -0.81 -0.72 -6.12
C GLY A 90 -2.11 -1.04 -5.38
N PHE A 91 -3.21 -1.05 -6.12
CA PHE A 91 -4.53 -1.46 -5.63
C PHE A 91 -5.15 -2.54 -6.54
N ASP A 92 -6.06 -3.37 -6.01
CA ASP A 92 -6.84 -4.29 -6.86
C ASP A 92 -7.97 -3.51 -7.56
N HIS A 93 -7.77 -3.24 -8.85
CA HIS A 93 -8.71 -2.48 -9.68
C HIS A 93 -10.07 -3.17 -9.88
N ARG A 94 -10.17 -4.48 -9.61
CA ARG A 94 -11.45 -5.22 -9.66
C ARG A 94 -12.26 -4.95 -8.40
N PHE A 95 -11.59 -4.72 -7.29
CA PHE A 95 -12.18 -4.53 -5.97
C PHE A 95 -12.33 -3.04 -5.62
N PHE A 96 -11.25 -2.26 -5.63
CA PHE A 96 -11.27 -0.84 -5.29
C PHE A 96 -11.76 0.01 -6.46
N LYS A 97 -12.99 0.50 -6.34
CA LYS A 97 -13.66 1.34 -7.33
C LYS A 97 -14.82 2.08 -6.68
N LYS A 98 -15.33 3.09 -7.36
CA LYS A 98 -16.59 3.73 -6.97
C LYS A 98 -17.73 2.72 -7.08
N ILE A 99 -18.51 2.57 -6.01
CA ILE A 99 -19.67 1.67 -5.95
C ILE A 99 -20.98 2.44 -5.73
N ILE A 100 -22.10 1.84 -6.15
CA ILE A 100 -23.44 2.33 -5.80
C ILE A 100 -23.68 1.95 -4.35
N LEU A 101 -23.98 2.95 -3.53
CA LEU A 101 -24.17 2.80 -2.10
C LEU A 101 -25.67 2.59 -1.80
N ASP A 102 -25.96 1.63 -0.95
CA ASP A 102 -27.29 1.43 -0.38
C ASP A 102 -27.38 2.03 1.05
N GLU A 103 -28.55 1.99 1.66
CA GLU A 103 -28.77 2.56 3.00
C GLU A 103 -27.97 1.82 4.10
N ASN A 104 -27.60 0.56 3.88
CA ASN A 104 -26.89 -0.25 4.87
C ASN A 104 -25.45 0.24 5.12
N VAL A 105 -24.86 0.97 4.18
CA VAL A 105 -23.49 1.53 4.30
C VAL A 105 -23.41 2.75 5.22
N ASN A 106 -24.55 3.36 5.62
CA ASN A 106 -24.59 4.50 6.51
C ASN A 106 -23.87 4.25 7.85
N LYS A 107 -23.82 2.99 8.31
CA LYS A 107 -23.06 2.58 9.51
C LYS A 107 -21.55 2.83 9.39
N TRP A 108 -21.02 2.96 8.17
CA TRP A 108 -19.60 3.23 7.90
C TRP A 108 -19.30 4.70 7.65
N LYS A 109 -20.33 5.55 7.55
CA LYS A 109 -20.16 6.97 7.24
C LYS A 109 -19.20 7.66 8.19
N SER A 110 -18.31 8.46 7.63
CA SER A 110 -17.35 9.29 8.37
C SER A 110 -16.92 10.47 7.51
N ASP A 111 -16.76 11.61 8.14
CA ASP A 111 -16.30 12.81 7.43
C ASP A 111 -14.80 12.73 7.16
N LEU A 112 -14.02 12.47 8.20
CA LEU A 112 -12.61 12.11 8.11
C LEU A 112 -12.43 10.66 8.54
N PHE A 113 -11.58 9.89 7.88
CA PHE A 113 -11.31 8.52 8.31
C PHE A 113 -9.85 8.12 8.10
N PHE A 114 -9.37 7.28 9.01
CA PHE A 114 -8.17 6.48 8.83
C PHE A 114 -8.52 5.01 8.98
N ILE A 115 -8.07 4.18 8.03
CA ILE A 115 -8.23 2.72 8.11
C ILE A 115 -6.84 2.10 8.02
N GLY A 116 -6.41 1.46 9.10
CA GLY A 116 -5.10 0.85 9.19
C GLY A 116 -4.73 0.46 10.61
N HIS A 117 -3.57 -0.17 10.73
CA HIS A 117 -3.02 -0.57 12.02
C HIS A 117 -2.68 0.66 12.88
N TRP A 118 -2.83 0.52 14.20
CA TRP A 118 -2.39 1.53 15.14
C TRP A 118 -0.87 1.68 15.17
N GLU A 119 -0.41 2.90 15.17
CA GLU A 119 0.96 3.31 15.48
C GLU A 119 0.93 4.62 16.26
N ALA A 120 1.85 4.79 17.20
CA ALA A 120 1.93 6.03 17.98
C ALA A 120 2.10 7.29 17.11
N ASN A 121 2.84 7.16 15.99
CA ASN A 121 2.98 8.24 15.03
C ASN A 121 1.65 8.58 14.32
N THR A 122 0.86 7.58 13.96
CA THR A 122 -0.47 7.78 13.35
C THR A 122 -1.41 8.41 14.37
N GLU A 123 -1.42 7.91 15.61
CA GLU A 123 -2.25 8.46 16.69
C GLU A 123 -1.99 9.96 16.95
N LYS A 124 -0.74 10.41 16.84
CA LYS A 124 -0.38 11.83 16.96
C LYS A 124 -1.18 12.71 15.99
N TYR A 125 -1.33 12.30 14.74
CA TYR A 125 -2.08 13.03 13.71
C TYR A 125 -3.59 12.96 13.97
N ILE A 126 -4.09 11.78 14.31
CA ILE A 126 -5.52 11.62 14.64
C ILE A 126 -5.89 12.44 15.87
N LYS A 127 -5.03 12.44 16.91
CA LYS A 127 -5.24 13.24 18.11
C LYS A 127 -5.33 14.73 17.79
N ALA A 128 -4.51 15.25 16.89
CA ALA A 128 -4.56 16.66 16.50
C ALA A 128 -5.91 17.03 15.84
N LEU A 129 -6.51 16.13 15.06
CA LEU A 129 -7.85 16.32 14.49
C LEU A 129 -8.92 16.30 15.59
N VAL A 130 -8.81 15.40 16.56
CA VAL A 130 -9.72 15.30 17.71
C VAL A 130 -9.63 16.55 18.58
N ASP A 131 -8.43 17.00 18.91
CA ASP A 131 -8.18 18.19 19.73
C ASP A 131 -8.69 19.48 19.03
N ALA A 132 -8.87 19.44 17.70
CA ALA A 132 -9.44 20.52 16.88
C ALA A 132 -10.97 20.39 16.65
N ASP A 133 -11.65 19.45 17.36
CA ASP A 133 -13.07 19.14 17.24
C ASP A 133 -13.50 18.70 15.83
N LEU A 134 -12.60 18.07 15.05
CA LEU A 134 -12.92 17.57 13.73
C LEU A 134 -13.44 16.12 13.78
N PRO A 135 -14.48 15.79 12.99
CA PRO A 135 -15.16 14.49 13.03
C PRO A 135 -14.37 13.39 12.36
N VAL A 136 -13.41 12.79 13.06
CA VAL A 136 -12.57 11.69 12.56
C VAL A 136 -12.96 10.34 13.14
N ILE A 137 -12.93 9.29 12.32
CA ILE A 137 -13.12 7.89 12.74
C ILE A 137 -11.89 7.09 12.33
N VAL A 138 -11.38 6.28 13.24
CA VAL A 138 -10.30 5.33 12.96
C VAL A 138 -10.80 3.89 13.04
N ARG A 139 -10.35 3.03 12.10
CA ARG A 139 -10.71 1.62 12.01
C ARG A 139 -9.47 0.77 11.78
N GLY A 140 -9.45 -0.39 12.39
CA GLY A 140 -8.37 -1.36 12.18
C GLY A 140 -7.85 -1.98 13.47
N PRO A 141 -6.84 -2.86 13.37
CA PRO A 141 -6.25 -3.53 14.53
C PRO A 141 -5.34 -2.61 15.35
N GLY A 142 -5.14 -2.95 16.62
CA GLY A 142 -4.21 -2.29 17.53
C GLY A 142 -4.73 -1.01 18.20
N TRP A 143 -5.83 -0.43 17.76
CA TRP A 143 -6.40 0.83 18.30
C TRP A 143 -6.95 0.72 19.72
N SER A 144 -7.07 -0.48 20.28
CA SER A 144 -7.36 -0.68 21.71
C SER A 144 -6.30 -0.11 22.64
N ASN A 145 -5.08 0.11 22.12
CA ASN A 145 -3.94 0.68 22.87
C ASN A 145 -3.90 2.22 22.80
N SER A 146 -4.83 2.81 22.05
CA SER A 146 -4.85 4.26 21.80
C SER A 146 -5.40 5.03 23.00
N SER A 147 -4.93 6.27 23.14
CA SER A 147 -5.45 7.24 24.13
C SER A 147 -6.66 8.03 23.62
N LEU A 148 -7.13 7.75 22.40
CA LEU A 148 -8.24 8.46 21.77
C LEU A 148 -9.60 8.13 22.43
N PRO A 149 -10.59 9.04 22.37
CA PRO A 149 -11.93 8.80 22.89
C PRO A 149 -12.58 7.56 22.27
N PRO A 150 -13.29 6.71 23.05
CA PRO A 150 -13.88 5.44 22.55
C PRO A 150 -14.84 5.60 21.37
N GLY A 151 -15.53 6.75 21.24
CA GLY A 151 -16.45 7.02 20.15
C GLY A 151 -15.79 7.12 18.77
N ILE A 152 -14.50 7.46 18.73
CA ILE A 152 -13.72 7.66 17.52
C ILE A 152 -13.09 6.35 17.05
N VAL A 153 -12.76 5.47 17.99
CA VAL A 153 -12.04 4.23 17.75
C VAL A 153 -13.00 3.08 17.45
N LYS A 154 -12.81 2.44 16.30
CA LYS A 154 -13.48 1.19 15.90
C LYS A 154 -12.41 0.11 15.71
N SER A 155 -11.92 -0.41 16.85
CA SER A 155 -10.87 -1.43 16.87
C SER A 155 -11.35 -2.77 16.30
N GLY A 156 -10.42 -3.57 15.78
CA GLY A 156 -10.66 -4.91 15.22
C GLY A 156 -10.26 -5.03 13.75
N SER A 157 -10.46 -6.21 13.20
CA SER A 157 -10.21 -6.47 11.78
C SER A 157 -11.18 -5.71 10.89
N PHE A 158 -10.66 -5.04 9.84
CA PHE A 158 -11.46 -4.23 8.95
C PHE A 158 -10.98 -4.41 7.51
N TYR A 159 -11.57 -5.37 6.81
CA TYR A 159 -11.15 -5.83 5.48
C TYR A 159 -12.34 -6.11 4.56
N GLY A 160 -12.06 -6.39 3.31
CA GLY A 160 -13.05 -6.81 2.33
C GLY A 160 -14.12 -5.75 2.08
N LEU A 161 -15.37 -6.17 1.89
CA LEU A 161 -16.47 -5.30 1.48
C LEU A 161 -16.69 -4.11 2.45
N GLN A 162 -16.60 -4.34 3.77
CA GLN A 162 -16.76 -3.26 4.75
C GLN A 162 -15.69 -2.18 4.62
N TYR A 163 -14.46 -2.55 4.21
CA TYR A 163 -13.37 -1.60 3.93
C TYR A 163 -13.68 -0.78 2.67
N LEU A 164 -14.09 -1.43 1.59
CA LEU A 164 -14.51 -0.77 0.36
C LEU A 164 -15.69 0.19 0.59
N GLU A 165 -16.73 -0.26 1.32
CA GLU A 165 -17.88 0.54 1.68
C GLU A 165 -17.48 1.78 2.48
N ALA A 166 -16.64 1.62 3.51
CA ALA A 166 -16.21 2.73 4.36
C ALA A 166 -15.41 3.80 3.59
N ILE A 167 -14.57 3.41 2.63
CA ILE A 167 -13.88 4.36 1.77
C ILE A 167 -14.90 5.12 0.91
N ASN A 168 -15.85 4.39 0.29
CA ASN A 168 -16.82 4.99 -0.64
C ASN A 168 -17.83 5.93 0.02
N VAL A 169 -18.16 5.74 1.31
CA VAL A 169 -19.07 6.64 2.05
C VAL A 169 -18.33 7.75 2.80
N GLY A 170 -17.01 7.65 2.95
CA GLY A 170 -16.18 8.66 3.59
C GLY A 170 -16.01 9.90 2.72
N LYS A 171 -15.79 11.05 3.34
CA LYS A 171 -15.53 12.30 2.58
C LYS A 171 -14.04 12.47 2.31
N ILE A 172 -13.18 12.31 3.32
CA ILE A 172 -11.74 12.50 3.24
C ILE A 172 -11.04 11.34 3.91
N GLY A 173 -10.24 10.60 3.16
CA GLY A 173 -9.42 9.50 3.65
C GLY A 173 -8.00 9.94 3.95
N LEU A 174 -7.47 9.54 5.11
CA LEU A 174 -6.13 9.92 5.56
C LEU A 174 -5.08 8.91 5.08
N GLY A 175 -4.10 9.40 4.31
CA GLY A 175 -2.94 8.65 3.82
C GLY A 175 -1.72 8.84 4.72
N ILE A 176 -1.69 8.20 5.89
CA ILE A 176 -0.54 8.27 6.80
C ILE A 176 0.33 7.05 6.58
N VAL A 177 1.62 7.27 6.27
CA VAL A 177 2.61 6.21 6.08
C VAL A 177 3.12 5.68 7.41
N SER A 178 3.41 4.37 7.44
CA SER A 178 3.98 3.72 8.62
C SER A 178 5.42 4.19 8.84
N LYS A 179 5.79 4.41 10.11
CA LYS A 179 7.19 4.62 10.49
C LYS A 179 7.97 3.31 10.72
N TRP A 180 7.29 2.20 10.75
CA TRP A 180 7.93 0.89 10.85
C TRP A 180 8.45 0.39 9.50
N ASN A 181 7.93 0.96 8.42
CA ASN A 181 8.48 0.83 7.08
C ASN A 181 9.05 2.18 6.66
N ARG A 182 10.18 2.21 5.96
CA ARG A 182 10.73 3.43 5.36
C ARG A 182 10.05 3.78 4.03
N ASN A 183 8.90 3.16 3.74
CA ASN A 183 8.14 3.41 2.53
C ASN A 183 7.61 4.84 2.50
N GLN A 184 7.59 5.42 1.31
CA GLN A 184 7.07 6.75 1.07
C GLN A 184 5.58 6.74 0.70
N THR A 185 4.98 5.56 0.51
CA THR A 185 3.57 5.36 0.20
C THR A 185 2.95 4.30 1.11
N ALA A 186 1.65 4.16 1.06
CA ALA A 186 0.89 3.07 1.66
C ALA A 186 -0.23 2.68 0.71
N ALA A 187 -0.71 1.44 0.75
CA ALA A 187 -1.75 0.94 -0.15
C ALA A 187 -2.99 1.87 -0.19
N ARG A 188 -3.36 2.45 0.96
CA ARG A 188 -4.48 3.41 1.04
C ARG A 188 -4.30 4.68 0.21
N CYS A 189 -3.05 5.05 -0.11
CA CYS A 189 -2.78 6.20 -0.98
C CYS A 189 -3.19 5.95 -2.44
N PHE A 190 -3.44 4.70 -2.81
CA PHE A 190 -3.99 4.27 -4.09
C PHE A 190 -5.45 3.84 -3.98
N GLU A 191 -5.81 3.12 -2.92
CA GLU A 191 -7.16 2.58 -2.69
C GLU A 191 -8.22 3.66 -2.47
N ILE A 192 -7.87 4.73 -1.72
CA ILE A 192 -8.77 5.85 -1.44
C ILE A 192 -9.12 6.61 -2.73
N PRO A 193 -8.15 7.11 -3.52
CA PRO A 193 -8.46 7.77 -4.78
C PRO A 193 -9.16 6.84 -5.79
N ALA A 194 -8.75 5.57 -5.88
CA ALA A 194 -9.40 4.59 -6.77
C ALA A 194 -10.91 4.44 -6.52
N CYS A 195 -11.36 4.67 -5.30
CA CYS A 195 -12.78 4.69 -4.92
C CYS A 195 -13.46 6.05 -5.17
N GLY A 196 -12.76 7.05 -5.70
CA GLY A 196 -13.29 8.40 -5.92
C GLY A 196 -13.56 9.14 -4.61
N THR A 197 -12.73 8.92 -3.60
CA THR A 197 -12.74 9.61 -2.31
C THR A 197 -11.49 10.48 -2.22
N MET A 198 -11.60 11.67 -1.61
CA MET A 198 -10.48 12.59 -1.50
C MET A 198 -9.39 12.01 -0.60
N LEU A 199 -8.15 12.02 -1.09
CA LEU A 199 -6.96 11.65 -0.34
C LEU A 199 -6.34 12.91 0.31
N LEU A 200 -6.15 12.87 1.63
CA LEU A 200 -5.32 13.82 2.39
C LEU A 200 -4.17 13.00 3.03
N ALA A 201 -2.97 13.10 2.50
CA ALA A 201 -1.86 12.23 2.84
C ALA A 201 -0.68 12.97 3.49
N PHE A 202 0.12 12.23 4.27
CA PHE A 202 1.41 12.74 4.72
C PHE A 202 2.32 12.95 3.50
N ARG A 203 2.90 14.14 3.40
CA ARG A 203 3.74 14.58 2.27
C ARG A 203 4.99 13.73 2.17
N THR A 204 5.23 13.15 1.00
CA THR A 204 6.45 12.44 0.64
C THR A 204 6.80 12.76 -0.82
N ASN A 205 8.08 12.65 -1.17
CA ASN A 205 8.53 12.93 -2.54
C ASN A 205 7.79 12.05 -3.57
N VAL A 206 7.60 10.76 -3.26
CA VAL A 206 6.90 9.83 -4.16
C VAL A 206 5.44 10.21 -4.36
N LEU A 207 4.75 10.63 -3.29
CA LEU A 207 3.35 11.06 -3.44
C LEU A 207 3.19 12.36 -4.22
N GLU A 208 4.16 13.29 -4.11
CA GLU A 208 4.18 14.53 -4.90
C GLU A 208 4.47 14.28 -6.39
N GLU A 209 5.19 13.20 -6.72
CA GLU A 209 5.37 12.75 -8.11
C GLU A 209 4.11 12.04 -8.66
N LEU A 210 3.42 11.26 -7.81
CA LEU A 210 2.23 10.51 -8.18
C LEU A 210 1.01 11.40 -8.40
N TYR A 211 0.81 12.41 -7.55
CA TYR A 211 -0.38 13.28 -7.54
C TYR A 211 0.00 14.75 -7.48
N LYS A 212 -0.74 15.58 -8.20
CA LYS A 212 -0.61 17.04 -8.12
C LYS A 212 -1.39 17.57 -6.92
N GLU A 213 -0.66 18.16 -5.97
CA GLU A 213 -1.26 18.79 -4.78
C GLU A 213 -2.29 19.86 -5.17
N GLY A 214 -3.41 19.91 -4.45
CA GLY A 214 -4.53 20.83 -4.69
C GLY A 214 -5.39 20.48 -5.90
N LYS A 215 -5.03 19.43 -6.66
CA LYS A 215 -5.73 19.02 -7.88
C LYS A 215 -6.17 17.56 -7.86
N GLU A 216 -5.28 16.65 -7.50
CA GLU A 216 -5.48 15.19 -7.56
C GLU A 216 -5.44 14.53 -6.17
N ALA A 217 -4.77 15.16 -5.21
CA ALA A 217 -4.72 14.84 -3.79
C ALA A 217 -4.32 16.08 -2.99
N GLU A 218 -4.36 15.98 -1.67
CA GLU A 218 -3.79 16.97 -0.76
C GLU A 218 -2.78 16.33 0.16
N PHE A 219 -1.76 17.11 0.54
CA PHE A 219 -0.69 16.65 1.39
C PHE A 219 -0.53 17.55 2.62
N PHE A 220 -0.03 16.97 3.71
CA PHE A 220 0.34 17.70 4.93
C PHE A 220 1.71 17.25 5.43
N GLY A 221 2.50 18.18 5.95
CA GLY A 221 3.82 17.92 6.53
C GLY A 221 3.78 17.83 8.07
N ASP A 222 2.81 18.46 8.70
CA ASP A 222 2.66 18.48 10.16
C ASP A 222 1.19 18.45 10.61
N THR A 223 0.98 18.44 11.93
CA THR A 223 -0.37 18.38 12.52
C THR A 223 -1.18 19.65 12.31
N LYS A 224 -0.52 20.82 12.19
CA LYS A 224 -1.19 22.09 11.97
C LYS A 224 -1.75 22.15 10.54
N GLU A 225 -0.92 21.86 9.54
CA GLU A 225 -1.35 21.80 8.13
C GLU A 225 -2.45 20.75 7.93
N LEU A 226 -2.35 19.58 8.61
CA LEU A 226 -3.40 18.56 8.57
C LEU A 226 -4.75 19.11 9.03
N VAL A 227 -4.79 19.81 10.19
CA VAL A 227 -6.03 20.37 10.76
C VAL A 227 -6.60 21.45 9.84
N GLU A 228 -5.75 22.35 9.33
CA GLU A 228 -6.16 23.44 8.42
C GLU A 228 -6.78 22.89 7.14
N LYS A 229 -6.12 21.94 6.48
CA LYS A 229 -6.62 21.32 5.25
C LYS A 229 -7.85 20.45 5.48
N ALA A 230 -7.90 19.68 6.55
CA ALA A 230 -9.07 18.89 6.91
C ALA A 230 -10.31 19.78 7.07
N ARG A 231 -10.19 20.91 7.79
CA ARG A 231 -11.28 21.87 7.96
C ARG A 231 -11.69 22.49 6.64
N LEU A 232 -10.72 22.98 5.85
CA LEU A 232 -10.97 23.58 4.53
C LEU A 232 -11.82 22.67 3.63
N TYR A 233 -11.43 21.39 3.50
CA TYR A 233 -12.11 20.47 2.61
C TYR A 233 -13.35 19.80 3.20
N LEU A 234 -13.56 19.86 4.49
CA LEU A 234 -14.86 19.52 5.09
C LEU A 234 -15.91 20.60 4.77
N ASP A 235 -15.50 21.88 4.82
CA ASP A 235 -16.38 23.04 4.55
C ASP A 235 -16.61 23.27 3.05
N ASN A 236 -15.65 22.91 2.19
CA ASN A 236 -15.74 23.10 0.73
C ASN A 236 -15.98 21.76 0.01
N ALA A 237 -17.25 21.40 -0.16
CA ALA A 237 -17.64 20.17 -0.83
C ALA A 237 -17.27 20.14 -2.32
N GLU A 238 -17.37 21.28 -3.01
CA GLU A 238 -17.10 21.38 -4.45
C GLU A 238 -15.62 21.05 -4.75
N ASP A 239 -14.69 21.70 -4.06
CA ASP A 239 -13.26 21.42 -4.24
C ASP A 239 -12.89 20.01 -3.81
N ARG A 240 -13.46 19.52 -2.70
CA ARG A 240 -13.25 18.15 -2.24
C ARG A 240 -13.64 17.11 -3.31
N GLU A 241 -14.82 17.27 -3.92
CA GLU A 241 -15.33 16.35 -4.94
C GLU A 241 -14.54 16.47 -6.25
N ARG A 242 -14.13 17.68 -6.62
CA ARG A 242 -13.26 17.92 -7.78
C ARG A 242 -11.91 17.19 -7.61
N ILE A 243 -11.27 17.34 -6.46
CA ILE A 243 -9.99 16.67 -6.16
C ILE A 243 -10.17 15.15 -6.12
N ALA A 244 -11.22 14.64 -5.47
CA ALA A 244 -11.51 13.23 -5.39
C ALA A 244 -11.68 12.59 -6.79
N LYS A 245 -12.42 13.27 -7.68
CA LYS A 245 -12.61 12.82 -9.06
C LYS A 245 -11.29 12.81 -9.84
N ALA A 246 -10.51 13.89 -9.76
CA ALA A 246 -9.25 13.99 -10.46
C ALA A 246 -8.22 12.96 -9.94
N GLY A 247 -8.19 12.70 -8.63
CA GLY A 247 -7.37 11.64 -8.02
C GLY A 247 -7.71 10.25 -8.53
N MET A 248 -9.00 9.94 -8.69
CA MET A 248 -9.46 8.68 -9.27
C MET A 248 -8.99 8.54 -10.73
N GLU A 249 -9.19 9.57 -11.54
CA GLU A 249 -8.74 9.61 -12.94
C GLU A 249 -7.21 9.45 -13.03
N ARG A 250 -6.47 10.04 -12.10
CA ARG A 250 -5.01 9.93 -12.00
C ARG A 250 -4.56 8.50 -11.72
N CYS A 251 -5.19 7.80 -10.77
CA CYS A 251 -4.89 6.38 -10.48
C CYS A 251 -5.04 5.48 -11.72
N ILE A 252 -6.08 5.72 -12.53
CA ILE A 252 -6.32 4.96 -13.77
C ILE A 252 -5.26 5.30 -14.81
N THR A 253 -5.00 6.60 -15.04
CA THR A 253 -4.04 7.08 -16.05
C THR A 253 -2.62 6.65 -15.74
N ASN A 254 -2.22 6.65 -14.47
CA ASN A 254 -0.89 6.24 -14.03
C ASN A 254 -0.74 4.72 -13.90
N LYS A 255 -1.76 3.94 -14.27
CA LYS A 255 -1.70 2.49 -14.20
C LYS A 255 -1.25 1.99 -12.81
N CYS A 256 -1.91 2.48 -11.75
CA CYS A 256 -1.53 2.16 -10.36
C CYS A 256 -2.11 0.84 -9.84
N SER A 257 -2.67 -0.03 -10.69
CA SER A 257 -3.20 -1.30 -10.22
C SER A 257 -2.12 -2.36 -10.02
N TRP A 258 -2.38 -3.37 -9.18
CA TRP A 258 -1.49 -4.52 -9.05
C TRP A 258 -1.26 -5.26 -10.38
N LYS A 259 -2.27 -5.26 -11.28
CA LYS A 259 -2.08 -5.79 -12.63
C LYS A 259 -0.99 -5.02 -13.38
N ASP A 260 -1.01 -3.71 -13.28
CA ASP A 260 -0.01 -2.85 -13.94
C ASP A 260 1.37 -3.04 -13.32
N ARG A 261 1.45 -3.12 -11.96
CA ARG A 261 2.71 -3.36 -11.23
C ARG A 261 3.36 -4.70 -11.59
N VAL A 262 2.58 -5.76 -11.72
CA VAL A 262 3.07 -7.04 -12.24
C VAL A 262 3.58 -6.91 -13.68
N GLY A 263 2.85 -6.19 -14.53
CA GLY A 263 3.27 -5.92 -15.91
C GLY A 263 4.59 -5.13 -15.99
N GLU A 264 4.80 -4.15 -15.12
CA GLU A 264 6.05 -3.40 -15.01
C GLU A 264 7.25 -4.31 -14.67
N ILE A 265 7.10 -5.18 -13.66
CA ILE A 265 8.13 -6.15 -13.28
C ILE A 265 8.46 -7.08 -14.45
N LEU A 266 7.47 -7.66 -15.07
CA LEU A 266 7.68 -8.60 -16.19
C LEU A 266 8.34 -7.92 -17.40
N SER A 267 7.93 -6.69 -17.70
CA SER A 267 8.53 -5.87 -18.76
C SER A 267 9.98 -5.50 -18.44
N ASP A 268 10.28 -5.12 -17.20
CA ASP A 268 11.64 -4.80 -16.77
C ASP A 268 12.57 -6.03 -16.88
N LEU A 269 12.15 -7.19 -16.38
CA LEU A 269 12.91 -8.43 -16.47
C LEU A 269 13.12 -8.87 -17.92
N SER A 270 12.09 -8.74 -18.78
CA SER A 270 12.20 -9.07 -20.21
C SER A 270 13.17 -8.12 -20.93
N SER A 271 13.09 -6.80 -20.65
CA SER A 271 13.99 -5.80 -21.25
C SER A 271 15.47 -6.05 -20.93
N LYS A 272 15.74 -6.68 -19.80
CA LYS A 272 17.07 -7.09 -19.34
C LYS A 272 17.50 -8.47 -19.85
N GLY A 273 16.64 -9.15 -20.61
CA GLY A 273 16.89 -10.51 -21.10
C GLY A 273 16.91 -11.59 -20.01
N MET A 274 16.37 -11.30 -18.83
CA MET A 274 16.33 -12.24 -17.70
C MET A 274 15.22 -13.28 -17.84
N ILE A 275 14.12 -12.92 -18.49
CA ILE A 275 13.01 -13.80 -18.85
C ILE A 275 12.66 -13.63 -20.33
N LYS A 276 11.95 -14.60 -20.91
CA LYS A 276 11.38 -14.46 -22.24
C LYS A 276 10.28 -13.40 -22.24
N GLU A 277 10.05 -12.80 -23.41
CA GLU A 277 8.96 -11.84 -23.57
C GLU A 277 7.62 -12.48 -23.21
N VAL A 278 6.90 -11.83 -22.30
CA VAL A 278 5.57 -12.28 -21.86
C VAL A 278 4.54 -11.58 -22.75
N THR A 279 3.93 -12.34 -23.64
CA THR A 279 2.75 -11.88 -24.40
C THR A 279 1.56 -11.77 -23.43
N THR A 280 1.12 -10.55 -23.16
CA THR A 280 -0.05 -10.24 -22.30
C THR A 280 -1.37 -10.37 -23.07
#